data_731f50190422b20b703245a03a1f94e9
#
_entry.id   731f50190422b20b703245a03a1f94e9
#
_cell.length_a   1.000
_cell.length_b   1.000
_cell.length_c   1.000
_cell.angle_alpha   90.00
_cell.angle_beta   90.00
_cell.angle_gamma   90.00
#
_symmetry.space_group_name_H-M   'P 1'
#
loop_
_entity.id
_entity.type
_entity.pdbx_description
1 polymer ?
#
loop_
_entity_poly.entity_id
_entity_poly.type
_entity_poly.pdbx_seq_one_letter_code
_entity_poly.pdbx_strand_id
1 'polypeptide(L)'
;VNDKKPAPKRGNNKPSVQNNAVERPGLSARQCAARLLGAVIEKNTSLDGLTDNSHGHPQYLALEPRDRALVRAILGASLRNRGAIERAISKRLDRPLPENAVALKHLLHVAVAQIFYLNLPDHSAVDLAVEAANADPRNRKYAGLVNALLRRLSRNKERALAHTLLPEGNVPEWFAKSIVDAYGAEKAAAIFAMHAYEPPIDFTVKSDPELWAEKLGGIALPNGSVRVQTVEGALTDLPGFAEGDWWVQDVAASLPARLMGDINGKRVADLCAAPGGKTAQLVQQGADVTALDMSENRLKRLRGNLERLGYEAKTVATNLMDFAPEELFDAVLLDAPCSSTGTVRRHPDVPWTKTPQDITKLADLQGKLLAHAATLVKPGGVIVFSNCSLHPLEGEEMARKAAENPLLEPFPITVDDCAGLEGLITSEGYLRSTPADLPPERFNGDPHRAGMDGFFAARFKRRA
;
A
#
# COMPACT_ATOMS: atom_id res chain seq x y z
N VAL A 1 36.51 68.40 -38.88
CA VAL A 1 36.25 67.64 -37.72
C VAL A 1 35.32 66.50 -38.20
N ASN A 2 35.87 65.32 -38.40
CA ASN A 2 35.18 64.12 -38.98
C ASN A 2 34.69 63.21 -37.83
N ASP A 3 33.36 63.11 -37.71
CA ASP A 3 32.68 62.14 -36.89
C ASP A 3 32.40 60.88 -37.73
N LYS A 4 33.17 59.81 -37.47
CA LYS A 4 32.87 58.44 -37.96
C LYS A 4 32.14 57.67 -36.88
N LYS A 5 30.83 57.39 -37.09
CA LYS A 5 30.08 56.40 -36.34
C LYS A 5 30.57 54.99 -36.64
N PRO A 6 30.71 54.07 -35.64
CA PRO A 6 31.04 52.71 -35.91
C PRO A 6 29.80 51.90 -36.37
N ALA A 7 30.01 50.95 -37.29
CA ALA A 7 29.02 50.06 -37.86
C ALA A 7 28.58 48.96 -36.84
N PRO A 8 27.31 48.47 -36.90
CA PRO A 8 26.84 47.43 -36.02
C PRO A 8 27.42 46.06 -36.35
N LYS A 9 27.96 45.36 -35.34
CA LYS A 9 28.42 43.96 -35.45
C LYS A 9 27.22 43.05 -35.71
N ARG A 10 27.22 42.35 -36.83
CA ARG A 10 26.29 41.26 -37.16
C ARG A 10 26.53 40.10 -36.16
N GLY A 11 25.59 39.90 -35.27
CA GLY A 11 25.51 38.73 -34.42
C GLY A 11 25.13 37.51 -35.24
N ASN A 12 26.01 36.53 -35.27
CA ASN A 12 25.78 35.21 -35.88
C ASN A 12 24.84 34.39 -34.99
N ASN A 13 23.53 34.62 -35.08
CA ASN A 13 22.53 33.71 -34.49
C ASN A 13 22.48 32.45 -35.35
N LYS A 14 23.26 31.41 -34.99
CA LYS A 14 22.99 30.05 -35.44
C LYS A 14 21.69 29.62 -34.75
N PRO A 15 20.67 29.15 -35.50
CA PRO A 15 19.48 28.56 -34.90
C PRO A 15 19.95 27.31 -34.12
N SER A 16 19.60 27.24 -32.83
CA SER A 16 19.69 26.05 -32.04
C SER A 16 18.80 24.99 -32.71
N VAL A 17 19.42 24.00 -33.32
CA VAL A 17 18.73 22.79 -33.77
C VAL A 17 18.16 22.13 -32.50
N GLN A 18 16.89 22.37 -32.22
CA GLN A 18 16.13 21.50 -31.34
C GLN A 18 16.12 20.12 -32.03
N ASN A 19 16.93 19.23 -31.49
CA ASN A 19 16.89 17.81 -31.84
C ASN A 19 15.51 17.30 -31.32
N ASN A 20 14.49 17.39 -32.17
CA ASN A 20 13.26 16.62 -32.03
C ASN A 20 13.61 15.13 -32.34
N ALA A 21 14.39 14.51 -31.48
CA ALA A 21 14.48 13.05 -31.46
C ALA A 21 13.05 12.58 -31.12
N VAL A 22 12.41 11.91 -32.06
CA VAL A 22 11.12 11.24 -31.85
C VAL A 22 11.31 10.32 -30.64
N GLU A 23 10.71 10.71 -29.51
CA GLU A 23 10.84 9.96 -28.26
C GLU A 23 10.21 8.58 -28.47
N ARG A 24 10.99 7.52 -28.23
CA ARG A 24 10.49 6.16 -28.44
C ARG A 24 9.37 5.87 -27.44
N PRO A 25 8.22 5.33 -27.90
CA PRO A 25 7.09 5.04 -27.02
C PRO A 25 7.51 4.20 -25.80
N GLY A 26 7.15 4.66 -24.61
CA GLY A 26 7.41 4.00 -23.34
C GLY A 26 8.82 4.16 -22.77
N LEU A 27 9.73 4.93 -23.38
CA LEU A 27 11.05 5.25 -22.82
C LEU A 27 10.91 6.10 -21.56
N SER A 28 10.12 7.17 -21.62
CA SER A 28 9.85 8.07 -20.50
C SER A 28 9.25 7.35 -19.30
N ALA A 29 8.34 6.39 -19.53
CA ALA A 29 7.76 5.57 -18.46
C ALA A 29 8.84 4.74 -17.73
N ARG A 30 9.78 4.14 -18.47
CA ARG A 30 10.85 3.31 -17.89
C ARG A 30 11.90 4.14 -17.14
N GLN A 31 12.24 5.31 -17.67
CA GLN A 31 13.12 6.26 -17.01
C GLN A 31 12.47 6.79 -15.70
N CYS A 32 11.17 7.09 -15.76
CA CYS A 32 10.40 7.47 -14.59
C CYS A 32 10.41 6.32 -13.56
N ALA A 33 10.08 5.09 -13.95
CA ALA A 33 10.08 3.94 -13.05
C ALA A 33 11.45 3.73 -12.36
N ALA A 34 12.55 3.80 -13.11
CA ALA A 34 13.90 3.68 -12.53
C ALA A 34 14.22 4.78 -11.54
N ARG A 35 13.80 6.03 -11.81
CA ARG A 35 13.98 7.16 -10.89
C ARG A 35 13.12 7.01 -9.63
N LEU A 36 11.86 6.63 -9.77
CA LEU A 36 10.96 6.44 -8.63
C LEU A 36 11.40 5.26 -7.77
N LEU A 37 11.86 4.16 -8.36
CA LEU A 37 12.47 3.05 -7.61
C LEU A 37 13.66 3.54 -6.77
N GLY A 38 14.51 4.40 -7.34
CA GLY A 38 15.59 5.05 -6.59
C GLY A 38 15.11 5.94 -5.45
N ALA A 39 13.99 6.65 -5.62
CA ALA A 39 13.42 7.47 -4.54
C ALA A 39 12.87 6.59 -3.40
N VAL A 40 12.25 5.46 -3.71
CA VAL A 40 11.80 4.49 -2.70
C VAL A 40 12.98 3.92 -1.93
N ILE A 41 13.99 3.40 -2.62
CA ILE A 41 15.07 2.62 -1.99
C ILE A 41 16.13 3.49 -1.31
N GLU A 42 16.49 4.63 -1.90
CA GLU A 42 17.61 5.46 -1.41
C GLU A 42 17.11 6.60 -0.50
N LYS A 43 15.84 6.97 -0.60
CA LYS A 43 15.28 8.12 0.13
C LYS A 43 14.09 7.75 1.01
N ASN A 44 13.75 6.46 1.11
CA ASN A 44 12.63 5.96 1.89
C ASN A 44 11.31 6.67 1.58
N THR A 45 11.11 7.07 0.31
CA THR A 45 9.90 7.79 -0.11
C THR A 45 8.81 6.79 -0.45
N SER A 46 7.61 6.98 0.09
CA SER A 46 6.48 6.07 -0.14
C SER A 46 6.07 6.03 -1.62
N LEU A 47 5.78 4.83 -2.11
CA LEU A 47 5.35 4.61 -3.49
C LEU A 47 4.05 5.35 -3.79
N ASP A 48 3.08 5.32 -2.87
CA ASP A 48 1.80 6.01 -3.02
C ASP A 48 1.98 7.52 -3.17
N GLY A 49 2.85 8.13 -2.34
CA GLY A 49 3.16 9.55 -2.45
C GLY A 49 3.80 9.90 -3.80
N LEU A 50 4.67 9.03 -4.33
CA LEU A 50 5.33 9.24 -5.62
C LEU A 50 4.38 9.06 -6.82
N THR A 51 3.38 8.20 -6.71
CA THR A 51 2.43 7.85 -7.78
C THR A 51 1.03 8.42 -7.57
N ASP A 52 0.86 9.36 -6.64
CA ASP A 52 -0.40 10.09 -6.47
C ASP A 52 -0.75 10.87 -7.74
N ASN A 53 -2.00 10.78 -8.19
CA ASN A 53 -2.42 11.39 -9.46
C ASN A 53 -2.52 12.93 -9.41
N SER A 54 -2.53 13.52 -8.21
CA SER A 54 -2.66 14.98 -8.02
C SER A 54 -1.39 15.61 -7.49
N HIS A 55 -0.65 14.92 -6.62
CA HIS A 55 0.51 15.45 -5.89
C HIS A 55 1.76 14.58 -6.04
N GLY A 56 1.75 13.61 -6.94
CA GLY A 56 2.86 12.70 -7.19
C GLY A 56 4.09 13.37 -7.77
N HIS A 57 5.09 12.56 -8.06
CA HIS A 57 6.35 13.05 -8.63
C HIS A 57 6.12 13.73 -9.99
N PRO A 58 6.71 14.92 -10.28
CA PRO A 58 6.46 15.67 -11.51
C PRO A 58 6.64 14.86 -12.80
N GLN A 59 7.66 14.00 -12.88
CA GLN A 59 7.85 13.14 -14.05
C GLN A 59 6.73 12.09 -14.21
N TYR A 60 6.14 11.60 -13.11
CA TYR A 60 5.01 10.69 -13.17
C TYR A 60 3.74 11.43 -13.61
N LEU A 61 3.51 12.63 -13.09
CA LEU A 61 2.37 13.47 -13.46
C LEU A 61 2.41 13.93 -14.92
N ALA A 62 3.59 14.05 -15.51
CA ALA A 62 3.78 14.41 -16.91
C ALA A 62 3.47 13.26 -17.90
N LEU A 63 3.32 12.02 -17.42
CA LEU A 63 3.03 10.86 -18.26
C LEU A 63 1.54 10.74 -18.58
N GLU A 64 1.23 10.16 -19.72
CA GLU A 64 -0.12 9.76 -20.08
C GLU A 64 -0.65 8.65 -19.14
N PRO A 65 -1.98 8.52 -18.96
CA PRO A 65 -2.57 7.54 -18.03
C PRO A 65 -2.09 6.11 -18.25
N ARG A 66 -1.93 5.67 -19.52
CA ARG A 66 -1.39 4.35 -19.89
C ARG A 66 0.04 4.17 -19.39
N ASP A 67 0.89 5.19 -19.55
CA ASP A 67 2.29 5.12 -19.13
C ASP A 67 2.40 5.21 -17.59
N ARG A 68 1.51 5.93 -16.91
CA ARG A 68 1.41 5.90 -15.43
C ARG A 68 1.05 4.50 -14.93
N ALA A 69 0.11 3.82 -15.58
CA ALA A 69 -0.23 2.43 -15.25
C ALA A 69 0.98 1.50 -15.45
N LEU A 70 1.71 1.65 -16.54
CA LEU A 70 2.95 0.90 -16.79
C LEU A 70 4.01 1.16 -15.73
N VAL A 71 4.22 2.41 -15.31
CA VAL A 71 5.15 2.76 -14.22
C VAL A 71 4.76 2.03 -12.93
N ARG A 72 3.48 2.05 -12.54
CA ARG A 72 3.00 1.33 -11.34
C ARG A 72 3.24 -0.17 -11.44
N ALA A 73 2.92 -0.78 -12.58
CA ALA A 73 3.16 -2.22 -12.80
C ALA A 73 4.65 -2.58 -12.67
N ILE A 74 5.53 -1.79 -13.29
CA ILE A 74 6.98 -2.01 -13.22
C ILE A 74 7.49 -1.85 -11.77
N LEU A 75 7.05 -0.82 -11.06
CA LEU A 75 7.46 -0.58 -9.66
C LEU A 75 6.96 -1.68 -8.73
N GLY A 76 5.70 -2.09 -8.88
CA GLY A 76 5.13 -3.20 -8.14
C GLY A 76 5.92 -4.49 -8.33
N ALA A 77 6.19 -4.88 -9.59
CA ALA A 77 6.99 -6.06 -9.92
C ALA A 77 8.43 -5.96 -9.40
N SER A 78 9.06 -4.78 -9.52
CA SER A 78 10.43 -4.53 -9.06
C SER A 78 10.57 -4.66 -7.55
N LEU A 79 9.61 -4.15 -6.78
CA LEU A 79 9.66 -4.15 -5.32
C LEU A 79 9.27 -5.52 -4.75
N ARG A 80 8.21 -6.17 -5.25
CA ARG A 80 7.81 -7.52 -4.83
C ARG A 80 8.91 -8.56 -5.02
N ASN A 81 9.69 -8.41 -6.09
CA ASN A 81 10.69 -9.41 -6.48
C ASN A 81 12.12 -8.88 -6.36
N ARG A 82 12.33 -7.85 -5.54
CA ARG A 82 13.60 -7.15 -5.50
C ARG A 82 14.80 -8.06 -5.21
N GLY A 83 14.70 -8.92 -4.22
CA GLY A 83 15.78 -9.84 -3.89
C GLY A 83 16.05 -10.88 -5.00
N ALA A 84 15.01 -11.39 -5.63
CA ALA A 84 15.13 -12.31 -6.76
C ALA A 84 15.83 -11.63 -7.96
N ILE A 85 15.45 -10.39 -8.27
CA ILE A 85 16.07 -9.59 -9.32
C ILE A 85 17.55 -9.35 -9.00
N GLU A 86 17.87 -8.95 -7.76
CA GLU A 86 19.25 -8.73 -7.31
C GLU A 86 20.10 -9.99 -7.47
N ARG A 87 19.59 -11.14 -7.01
CA ARG A 87 20.27 -12.44 -7.17
C ARG A 87 20.45 -12.81 -8.64
N ALA A 88 19.45 -12.55 -9.49
CA ALA A 88 19.55 -12.84 -10.92
C ALA A 88 20.61 -11.98 -11.62
N ILE A 89 20.70 -10.71 -11.27
CA ILE A 89 21.71 -9.78 -11.77
C ILE A 89 23.12 -10.21 -11.28
N SER A 90 23.30 -10.36 -9.97
CA SER A 90 24.59 -10.64 -9.34
C SER A 90 25.23 -11.93 -9.84
N LYS A 91 24.44 -13.00 -10.02
CA LYS A 91 24.92 -14.29 -10.57
C LYS A 91 25.45 -14.22 -12.02
N ARG A 92 25.21 -13.12 -12.73
CA ARG A 92 25.57 -12.97 -14.14
C ARG A 92 26.60 -11.87 -14.39
N LEU A 93 26.98 -11.18 -13.33
CA LEU A 93 28.07 -10.20 -13.33
C LEU A 93 29.38 -10.91 -12.93
N ASP A 94 30.43 -10.73 -13.72
CA ASP A 94 31.77 -11.23 -13.38
C ASP A 94 32.38 -10.44 -12.22
N ARG A 95 31.94 -9.20 -12.04
CA ARG A 95 32.31 -8.30 -10.94
C ARG A 95 31.12 -7.53 -10.45
N PRO A 96 31.00 -7.22 -9.14
CA PRO A 96 29.94 -6.37 -8.63
C PRO A 96 29.89 -5.03 -9.34
N LEU A 97 28.68 -4.45 -9.46
CA LEU A 97 28.53 -3.07 -9.94
C LEU A 97 29.22 -2.12 -8.95
N PRO A 98 29.84 -1.03 -9.42
CA PRO A 98 30.38 -0.01 -8.53
C PRO A 98 29.31 0.52 -7.57
N GLU A 99 29.69 0.79 -6.33
CA GLU A 99 28.74 1.27 -5.29
C GLU A 99 28.03 2.56 -5.72
N ASN A 100 28.76 3.46 -6.38
CA ASN A 100 28.21 4.73 -6.90
C ASN A 100 27.36 4.60 -8.16
N ALA A 101 27.22 3.39 -8.74
CA ALA A 101 26.39 3.15 -9.93
C ALA A 101 24.92 2.91 -9.58
N VAL A 102 24.38 3.68 -8.61
CA VAL A 102 23.01 3.53 -8.08
C VAL A 102 21.96 3.65 -9.18
N ALA A 103 22.06 4.65 -10.06
CA ALA A 103 21.13 4.83 -11.17
C ALA A 103 21.12 3.63 -12.15
N LEU A 104 22.28 3.01 -12.36
CA LEU A 104 22.40 1.79 -13.17
C LEU A 104 21.73 0.59 -12.50
N LYS A 105 21.88 0.42 -11.19
CA LYS A 105 21.21 -0.64 -10.44
C LYS A 105 19.71 -0.56 -10.61
N HIS A 106 19.10 0.63 -10.40
CA HIS A 106 17.66 0.80 -10.56
C HIS A 106 17.18 0.60 -11.99
N LEU A 107 17.95 1.05 -12.99
CA LEU A 107 17.66 0.78 -14.40
C LEU A 107 17.63 -0.72 -14.70
N LEU A 108 18.62 -1.47 -14.21
CA LEU A 108 18.67 -2.92 -14.39
C LEU A 108 17.51 -3.62 -13.66
N HIS A 109 17.17 -3.22 -12.44
CA HIS A 109 16.01 -3.76 -11.72
C HIS A 109 14.70 -3.59 -12.49
N VAL A 110 14.44 -2.37 -12.97
CA VAL A 110 13.27 -2.04 -13.79
C VAL A 110 13.22 -2.87 -15.08
N ALA A 111 14.34 -3.07 -15.75
CA ALA A 111 14.40 -3.87 -16.96
C ALA A 111 14.18 -5.37 -16.69
N VAL A 112 14.82 -5.92 -15.65
CA VAL A 112 14.66 -7.33 -15.27
C VAL A 112 13.26 -7.61 -14.75
N ALA A 113 12.64 -6.68 -13.99
CA ALA A 113 11.25 -6.81 -13.58
C ALA A 113 10.29 -6.96 -14.77
N GLN A 114 10.51 -6.20 -15.84
CA GLN A 114 9.71 -6.31 -17.06
C GLN A 114 9.92 -7.67 -17.76
N ILE A 115 11.17 -8.11 -17.87
CA ILE A 115 11.50 -9.37 -18.53
C ILE A 115 10.93 -10.56 -17.75
N PHE A 116 10.99 -10.56 -16.44
CA PHE A 116 10.65 -11.73 -15.62
C PHE A 116 9.20 -11.80 -15.18
N TYR A 117 8.57 -10.67 -14.87
CA TYR A 117 7.30 -10.64 -14.16
C TYR A 117 6.17 -9.91 -14.89
N LEU A 118 6.47 -9.23 -16.01
CA LEU A 118 5.43 -8.58 -16.79
C LEU A 118 5.27 -9.26 -18.15
N ASN A 119 4.05 -9.30 -18.64
CA ASN A 119 3.76 -9.84 -19.98
C ASN A 119 4.05 -8.79 -21.07
N LEU A 120 5.33 -8.42 -21.20
CA LEU A 120 5.83 -7.45 -22.16
C LEU A 120 6.88 -8.14 -23.05
N PRO A 121 7.02 -7.71 -24.31
CA PRO A 121 8.08 -8.26 -25.19
C PRO A 121 9.48 -7.99 -24.60
N ASP A 122 10.24 -9.05 -24.32
CA ASP A 122 11.57 -8.96 -23.71
C ASP A 122 12.52 -8.04 -24.50
N HIS A 123 12.47 -8.09 -25.84
CA HIS A 123 13.30 -7.24 -26.68
C HIS A 123 13.03 -5.75 -26.46
N SER A 124 11.76 -5.37 -26.22
CA SER A 124 11.40 -3.98 -25.91
C SER A 124 12.00 -3.53 -24.57
N ALA A 125 11.94 -4.39 -23.54
CA ALA A 125 12.54 -4.09 -22.24
C ALA A 125 14.07 -3.91 -22.35
N VAL A 126 14.74 -4.77 -23.14
CA VAL A 126 16.19 -4.68 -23.39
C VAL A 126 16.56 -3.40 -24.14
N ASP A 127 15.92 -3.16 -25.30
CA ASP A 127 16.28 -2.05 -26.19
C ASP A 127 16.04 -0.69 -25.52
N LEU A 128 14.92 -0.52 -24.80
CA LEU A 128 14.62 0.72 -24.08
C LEU A 128 15.53 0.92 -22.85
N ALA A 129 15.96 -0.15 -22.18
CA ALA A 129 16.95 -0.03 -21.11
C ALA A 129 18.32 0.40 -21.63
N VAL A 130 18.76 -0.12 -22.78
CA VAL A 130 20.02 0.32 -23.43
C VAL A 130 19.92 1.79 -23.85
N GLU A 131 18.80 2.20 -24.41
CA GLU A 131 18.56 3.59 -24.80
C GLU A 131 18.55 4.52 -23.58
N ALA A 132 17.87 4.13 -22.49
CA ALA A 132 17.89 4.87 -21.23
C ALA A 132 19.32 4.98 -20.65
N ALA A 133 20.13 3.91 -20.74
CA ALA A 133 21.53 3.96 -20.32
C ALA A 133 22.35 4.92 -21.17
N ASN A 134 22.16 4.94 -22.49
CA ASN A 134 22.84 5.86 -23.41
C ASN A 134 22.45 7.33 -23.18
N ALA A 135 21.19 7.58 -22.84
CA ALA A 135 20.67 8.92 -22.58
C ALA A 135 21.20 9.53 -21.26
N ASP A 136 21.51 8.71 -20.25
CA ASP A 136 22.04 9.18 -18.97
C ASP A 136 23.59 9.20 -18.99
N PRO A 137 24.24 10.37 -18.85
CA PRO A 137 25.71 10.48 -18.82
C PRO A 137 26.38 9.58 -17.81
N ARG A 138 25.73 9.30 -16.66
CA ARG A 138 26.22 8.42 -15.60
C ARG A 138 26.27 6.96 -16.00
N ASN A 139 25.33 6.53 -16.86
CA ASN A 139 25.11 5.14 -17.25
C ASN A 139 25.64 4.82 -18.67
N ARG A 140 25.91 5.83 -19.50
CA ARG A 140 26.29 5.67 -20.92
C ARG A 140 27.43 4.68 -21.13
N LYS A 141 28.48 4.73 -20.31
CA LYS A 141 29.63 3.81 -20.39
C LYS A 141 29.27 2.35 -20.12
N TYR A 142 28.11 2.09 -19.52
CA TYR A 142 27.62 0.75 -19.19
C TYR A 142 26.58 0.22 -20.17
N ALA A 143 26.22 0.95 -21.24
CA ALA A 143 25.17 0.53 -22.18
C ALA A 143 25.45 -0.87 -22.81
N GLY A 144 26.71 -1.17 -23.10
CA GLY A 144 27.13 -2.50 -23.56
C GLY A 144 26.91 -3.60 -22.52
N LEU A 145 27.23 -3.33 -21.25
CA LEU A 145 26.95 -4.24 -20.13
C LEU A 145 25.44 -4.47 -19.96
N VAL A 146 24.63 -3.41 -19.99
CA VAL A 146 23.17 -3.49 -19.89
C VAL A 146 22.63 -4.41 -21.00
N ASN A 147 23.04 -4.21 -22.25
CA ASN A 147 22.59 -5.05 -23.37
C ASN A 147 22.99 -6.52 -23.17
N ALA A 148 24.26 -6.80 -22.88
CA ALA A 148 24.77 -8.16 -22.73
C ALA A 148 24.08 -8.90 -21.55
N LEU A 149 23.96 -8.24 -20.40
CA LEU A 149 23.32 -8.80 -19.21
C LEU A 149 21.83 -9.11 -19.44
N LEU A 150 21.06 -8.13 -19.95
CA LEU A 150 19.63 -8.30 -20.15
C LEU A 150 19.31 -9.34 -21.22
N ARG A 151 20.04 -9.39 -22.32
CA ARG A 151 19.89 -10.45 -23.34
C ARG A 151 20.22 -11.84 -22.79
N ARG A 152 21.23 -11.95 -21.92
CA ARG A 152 21.56 -13.21 -21.24
C ARG A 152 20.44 -13.65 -20.28
N LEU A 153 19.84 -12.72 -19.55
CA LEU A 153 18.72 -12.98 -18.65
C LEU A 153 17.46 -13.38 -19.40
N SER A 154 17.10 -12.67 -20.47
CA SER A 154 15.95 -13.01 -21.34
C SER A 154 16.06 -14.40 -21.94
N ARG A 155 17.20 -14.75 -22.54
CA ARG A 155 17.41 -16.09 -23.13
C ARG A 155 17.34 -17.24 -22.12
N ASN A 156 17.61 -17.00 -20.85
CA ASN A 156 17.64 -17.99 -19.78
C ASN A 156 16.58 -17.71 -18.70
N LYS A 157 15.47 -17.08 -19.07
CA LYS A 157 14.43 -16.59 -18.15
C LYS A 157 13.93 -17.69 -17.20
N GLU A 158 13.48 -18.81 -17.72
CA GLU A 158 12.94 -19.94 -16.91
C GLU A 158 13.95 -20.46 -15.90
N ARG A 159 15.20 -20.72 -16.36
CA ARG A 159 16.26 -21.17 -15.45
C ARG A 159 16.66 -20.13 -14.43
N ALA A 160 16.61 -18.84 -14.81
CA ALA A 160 16.92 -17.74 -13.89
C ALA A 160 15.84 -17.62 -12.79
N LEU A 161 14.57 -17.73 -13.15
CA LEU A 161 13.44 -17.70 -12.21
C LEU A 161 13.49 -18.88 -11.25
N ALA A 162 13.70 -20.12 -11.74
CA ALA A 162 13.77 -21.31 -10.89
C ALA A 162 14.82 -21.22 -9.78
N HIS A 163 15.92 -20.48 -9.99
CA HIS A 163 16.99 -20.30 -9.01
C HIS A 163 16.79 -19.09 -8.09
N THR A 164 15.72 -18.33 -8.22
CA THR A 164 15.46 -17.12 -7.45
C THR A 164 14.26 -17.22 -6.50
N LEU A 165 13.61 -18.39 -6.47
CA LEU A 165 12.40 -18.67 -5.68
C LEU A 165 12.71 -18.85 -4.19
N LEU A 166 13.09 -17.78 -3.51
CA LEU A 166 13.15 -17.67 -2.06
C LEU A 166 12.31 -16.46 -1.66
N PRO A 167 11.00 -16.65 -1.39
CA PRO A 167 10.09 -15.54 -1.11
C PRO A 167 10.56 -14.62 0.03
N GLU A 168 11.10 -15.20 1.11
CA GLU A 168 11.69 -14.48 2.25
C GLU A 168 12.87 -13.59 1.85
N GLY A 169 13.62 -13.98 0.81
CA GLY A 169 14.75 -13.19 0.28
C GLY A 169 14.33 -12.02 -0.61
N ASN A 170 13.04 -11.74 -0.77
CA ASN A 170 12.53 -10.60 -1.55
C ASN A 170 12.31 -9.34 -0.71
N VAL A 171 12.45 -9.44 0.61
CA VAL A 171 12.32 -8.34 1.56
C VAL A 171 13.63 -8.11 2.31
N PRO A 172 13.83 -6.97 3.00
CA PRO A 172 14.99 -6.75 3.85
C PRO A 172 15.07 -7.77 5.00
N GLU A 173 16.29 -8.10 5.42
CA GLU A 173 16.55 -9.07 6.48
C GLU A 173 15.82 -8.75 7.80
N TRP A 174 15.80 -7.48 8.20
CA TRP A 174 15.10 -7.05 9.40
C TRP A 174 13.61 -7.40 9.36
N PHE A 175 12.97 -7.22 8.19
CA PHE A 175 11.56 -7.51 8.01
C PHE A 175 11.31 -9.03 8.00
N ALA A 176 12.13 -9.77 7.25
CA ALA A 176 12.05 -11.23 7.23
C ALA A 176 12.18 -11.81 8.64
N LYS A 177 13.19 -11.35 9.39
CA LYS A 177 13.41 -11.78 10.77
C LYS A 177 12.22 -11.45 11.67
N SER A 178 11.67 -10.23 11.59
CA SER A 178 10.54 -9.82 12.45
C SER A 178 9.29 -10.66 12.21
N ILE A 179 9.02 -11.07 10.96
CA ILE A 179 7.88 -11.93 10.64
C ILE A 179 8.12 -13.37 11.13
N VAL A 180 9.33 -13.91 10.97
CA VAL A 180 9.68 -15.24 11.49
C VAL A 180 9.61 -15.30 13.03
N ASP A 181 10.12 -14.27 13.69
CA ASP A 181 10.09 -14.17 15.16
C ASP A 181 8.63 -14.08 15.69
N ALA A 182 7.75 -13.39 14.97
CA ALA A 182 6.36 -13.19 15.39
C ALA A 182 5.43 -14.39 15.10
N TYR A 183 5.63 -15.07 13.97
CA TYR A 183 4.67 -16.05 13.46
C TYR A 183 5.24 -17.48 13.33
N GLY A 184 6.53 -17.68 13.56
CA GLY A 184 7.22 -18.93 13.29
C GLY A 184 7.53 -19.14 11.79
N ALA A 185 8.43 -20.06 11.48
CA ALA A 185 8.95 -20.26 10.13
C ALA A 185 7.88 -20.66 9.10
N GLU A 186 6.96 -21.53 9.48
CA GLU A 186 5.93 -22.05 8.58
C GLU A 186 4.93 -20.96 8.15
N LYS A 187 4.34 -20.24 9.12
CA LYS A 187 3.38 -19.17 8.82
C LYS A 187 4.08 -17.99 8.14
N ALA A 188 5.32 -17.69 8.51
CA ALA A 188 6.15 -16.68 7.84
C ALA A 188 6.37 -17.01 6.35
N ALA A 189 6.70 -18.27 6.03
CA ALA A 189 6.86 -18.70 4.64
C ALA A 189 5.56 -18.53 3.84
N ALA A 190 4.40 -18.88 4.42
CA ALA A 190 3.10 -18.66 3.80
C ALA A 190 2.79 -17.14 3.59
N ILE A 191 3.12 -16.29 4.55
CA ILE A 191 3.01 -14.83 4.42
C ILE A 191 3.86 -14.32 3.25
N PHE A 192 5.13 -14.72 3.19
CA PHE A 192 6.03 -14.29 2.11
C PHE A 192 5.60 -14.82 0.74
N ALA A 193 5.05 -16.04 0.67
CA ALA A 193 4.50 -16.58 -0.57
C ALA A 193 3.38 -15.68 -1.11
N MET A 194 2.50 -15.19 -0.25
CA MET A 194 1.43 -14.28 -0.64
C MET A 194 1.90 -12.88 -1.06
N HIS A 195 3.07 -12.43 -0.59
CA HIS A 195 3.66 -11.15 -1.04
C HIS A 195 4.08 -11.17 -2.52
N ALA A 196 4.29 -12.35 -3.11
CA ALA A 196 4.68 -12.50 -4.51
C ALA A 196 3.53 -12.17 -5.48
N TYR A 197 2.29 -12.26 -5.04
CA TYR A 197 1.11 -12.07 -5.88
C TYR A 197 0.53 -10.68 -5.74
N GLU A 198 0.02 -10.14 -6.84
CA GLU A 198 -0.79 -8.93 -6.81
C GLU A 198 -2.13 -9.23 -6.12
N PRO A 199 -2.53 -8.42 -5.14
CA PRO A 199 -3.73 -8.71 -4.37
C PRO A 199 -5.00 -8.47 -5.21
N PRO A 200 -6.07 -9.25 -5.00
CA PRO A 200 -7.39 -8.95 -5.53
C PRO A 200 -7.92 -7.63 -4.94
N ILE A 201 -8.97 -7.11 -5.53
CA ILE A 201 -9.69 -5.94 -5.04
C ILE A 201 -10.92 -6.42 -4.28
N ASP A 202 -11.04 -5.97 -3.02
CA ASP A 202 -12.23 -6.22 -2.21
C ASP A 202 -13.09 -4.96 -2.15
N PHE A 203 -14.39 -5.16 -2.23
CA PHE A 203 -15.42 -4.14 -2.15
C PHE A 203 -16.30 -4.39 -0.94
N THR A 204 -16.49 -3.39 -0.10
CA THR A 204 -17.57 -3.39 0.89
C THR A 204 -18.82 -2.87 0.19
N VAL A 205 -19.89 -3.67 0.21
CA VAL A 205 -21.15 -3.36 -0.45
C VAL A 205 -22.22 -2.96 0.57
N LYS A 206 -23.17 -2.12 0.17
CA LYS A 206 -24.23 -1.66 1.05
C LYS A 206 -25.28 -2.74 1.33
N SER A 207 -25.50 -3.63 0.38
CA SER A 207 -26.50 -4.69 0.47
C SER A 207 -26.18 -5.82 -0.50
N ASP A 208 -26.77 -6.99 -0.31
CA ASP A 208 -26.76 -8.12 -1.22
C ASP A 208 -25.37 -8.47 -1.83
N PRO A 209 -24.46 -9.01 -1.04
CA PRO A 209 -23.10 -9.34 -1.52
C PRO A 209 -23.10 -10.32 -2.70
N GLU A 210 -24.05 -11.25 -2.77
CA GLU A 210 -24.14 -12.23 -3.84
C GLU A 210 -24.51 -11.58 -5.18
N LEU A 211 -25.49 -10.67 -5.16
CA LEU A 211 -25.86 -9.88 -6.34
C LEU A 211 -24.70 -9.01 -6.83
N TRP A 212 -23.97 -8.40 -5.91
CA TRP A 212 -22.82 -7.58 -6.29
C TRP A 212 -21.64 -8.41 -6.76
N ALA A 213 -21.45 -9.62 -6.23
CA ALA A 213 -20.46 -10.56 -6.74
C ALA A 213 -20.74 -10.93 -8.21
N GLU A 214 -22.00 -11.19 -8.56
CA GLU A 214 -22.41 -11.44 -9.94
C GLU A 214 -22.17 -10.22 -10.84
N LYS A 215 -22.61 -9.02 -10.42
CA LYS A 215 -22.48 -7.79 -11.21
C LYS A 215 -21.05 -7.37 -11.46
N LEU A 216 -20.16 -7.60 -10.49
CA LEU A 216 -18.75 -7.22 -10.57
C LEU A 216 -17.84 -8.36 -11.10
N GLY A 217 -18.41 -9.54 -11.40
CA GLY A 217 -17.63 -10.70 -11.85
C GLY A 217 -16.70 -11.26 -10.77
N GLY A 218 -17.14 -11.18 -9.51
CA GLY A 218 -16.38 -11.57 -8.34
C GLY A 218 -16.99 -12.71 -7.56
N ILE A 219 -16.63 -12.79 -6.28
CA ILE A 219 -17.17 -13.75 -5.31
C ILE A 219 -17.50 -13.03 -4.01
N ALA A 220 -18.59 -13.43 -3.35
CA ALA A 220 -18.90 -12.98 -2.01
C ALA A 220 -18.02 -13.70 -0.98
N LEU A 221 -17.44 -12.95 -0.04
CA LEU A 221 -16.66 -13.46 1.07
C LEU A 221 -17.55 -13.66 2.31
N PRO A 222 -17.14 -14.49 3.28
CA PRO A 222 -17.96 -14.79 4.46
C PRO A 222 -18.40 -13.54 5.26
N ASN A 223 -17.58 -12.50 5.25
CA ASN A 223 -17.89 -11.22 5.90
C ASN A 223 -18.80 -10.31 5.05
N GLY A 224 -19.29 -10.75 3.90
CA GLY A 224 -20.14 -9.96 3.00
C GLY A 224 -19.37 -8.95 2.13
N SER A 225 -18.04 -8.96 2.12
CA SER A 225 -17.26 -8.24 1.11
C SER A 225 -17.34 -8.98 -0.23
N VAL A 226 -17.21 -8.26 -1.34
CA VAL A 226 -17.12 -8.85 -2.69
C VAL A 226 -15.68 -8.76 -3.17
N ARG A 227 -15.09 -9.89 -3.57
CA ARG A 227 -13.73 -9.99 -4.08
C ARG A 227 -13.71 -10.13 -5.59
N VAL A 228 -12.96 -9.24 -6.26
CA VAL A 228 -12.72 -9.28 -7.72
C VAL A 228 -11.22 -9.45 -7.95
N GLN A 229 -10.84 -10.42 -8.78
CA GLN A 229 -9.42 -10.72 -9.04
C GLN A 229 -8.77 -9.62 -9.89
N THR A 230 -9.43 -9.22 -10.94
CA THR A 230 -8.92 -8.22 -11.90
C THR A 230 -10.06 -7.34 -12.37
N VAL A 231 -9.83 -6.04 -12.40
CA VAL A 231 -10.77 -5.06 -12.96
C VAL A 231 -10.22 -4.56 -14.28
N GLU A 232 -11.00 -4.70 -15.34
CA GLU A 232 -10.68 -4.10 -16.64
C GLU A 232 -11.16 -2.65 -16.65
N GLY A 233 -10.29 -1.72 -17.03
CA GLY A 233 -10.63 -0.29 -17.08
C GLY A 233 -10.46 0.43 -15.73
N ALA A 234 -11.21 1.51 -15.55
CA ALA A 234 -11.18 2.29 -14.32
C ALA A 234 -12.24 1.80 -13.32
N LEU A 235 -11.93 1.84 -12.03
CA LEU A 235 -12.91 1.51 -10.97
C LEU A 235 -14.18 2.39 -11.05
N THR A 236 -14.02 3.61 -11.55
CA THR A 236 -15.13 4.57 -11.75
C THR A 236 -16.14 4.14 -12.81
N ASP A 237 -15.75 3.21 -13.68
CA ASP A 237 -16.58 2.73 -14.78
C ASP A 237 -17.37 1.46 -14.40
N LEU A 238 -17.11 0.90 -13.21
CA LEU A 238 -17.81 -0.28 -12.72
C LEU A 238 -19.26 0.03 -12.31
N PRO A 239 -20.18 -0.92 -12.51
CA PRO A 239 -21.57 -0.79 -12.05
C PRO A 239 -21.62 -0.47 -10.55
N GLY A 240 -22.48 0.46 -10.15
CA GLY A 240 -22.70 0.85 -8.76
C GLY A 240 -21.68 1.84 -8.19
N PHE A 241 -20.65 2.23 -8.95
CA PHE A 241 -19.70 3.24 -8.46
C PHE A 241 -20.37 4.63 -8.35
N ALA A 242 -20.98 5.09 -9.42
CA ALA A 242 -21.64 6.41 -9.46
C ALA A 242 -22.83 6.47 -8.52
N GLU A 243 -23.57 5.37 -8.39
CA GLU A 243 -24.72 5.20 -7.51
C GLU A 243 -24.31 5.11 -6.04
N GLY A 244 -23.03 4.89 -5.76
CA GLY A 244 -22.50 4.80 -4.41
C GLY A 244 -22.88 3.51 -3.68
N ASP A 245 -23.06 2.40 -4.39
CA ASP A 245 -23.54 1.13 -3.81
C ASP A 245 -22.44 0.38 -3.05
N TRP A 246 -21.18 0.75 -3.27
CA TRP A 246 -20.02 0.10 -2.68
C TRP A 246 -18.80 1.02 -2.63
N TRP A 247 -17.77 0.61 -1.88
CA TRP A 247 -16.43 1.23 -1.86
C TRP A 247 -15.33 0.17 -1.76
N VAL A 248 -14.13 0.53 -2.21
CA VAL A 248 -12.96 -0.34 -2.12
C VAL A 248 -12.47 -0.39 -0.69
N GLN A 249 -12.37 -1.60 -0.15
CA GLN A 249 -11.85 -1.83 1.20
C GLN A 249 -11.42 -3.29 1.33
N ASP A 250 -10.17 -3.54 1.72
CA ASP A 250 -9.70 -4.91 1.98
C ASP A 250 -10.56 -5.57 3.05
N VAL A 251 -10.79 -6.87 2.90
CA VAL A 251 -11.59 -7.65 3.85
C VAL A 251 -11.10 -7.49 5.29
N ALA A 252 -9.78 -7.48 5.53
CA ALA A 252 -9.22 -7.26 6.86
C ALA A 252 -9.49 -5.85 7.41
N ALA A 253 -9.38 -4.83 6.56
CA ALA A 253 -9.65 -3.45 6.93
C ALA A 253 -11.14 -3.19 7.25
N SER A 254 -12.04 -4.05 6.78
CA SER A 254 -13.48 -3.96 7.04
C SER A 254 -13.88 -4.53 8.42
N LEU A 255 -13.02 -5.33 9.07
CA LEU A 255 -13.37 -6.02 10.31
C LEU A 255 -13.48 -5.10 11.53
N PRO A 256 -12.57 -4.12 11.77
CA PRO A 256 -12.59 -3.33 13.00
C PRO A 256 -13.89 -2.57 13.25
N ALA A 257 -14.52 -2.00 12.22
CA ALA A 257 -15.78 -1.28 12.36
C ALA A 257 -16.95 -2.19 12.81
N ARG A 258 -16.89 -3.49 12.48
CA ARG A 258 -17.90 -4.48 12.90
C ARG A 258 -17.78 -4.86 14.37
N LEU A 259 -16.60 -4.69 14.97
CA LEU A 259 -16.33 -5.01 16.37
C LEU A 259 -16.94 -3.98 17.35
N MET A 260 -17.53 -2.90 16.83
CA MET A 260 -18.16 -1.84 17.65
C MET A 260 -19.45 -2.31 18.33
N GLY A 261 -20.05 -3.44 17.87
CA GLY A 261 -21.34 -3.93 18.33
C GLY A 261 -22.51 -3.09 17.80
N ASP A 262 -23.62 -3.07 18.52
CA ASP A 262 -24.76 -2.23 18.15
C ASP A 262 -24.48 -0.76 18.44
N ILE A 263 -24.32 0.01 17.36
CA ILE A 263 -24.07 1.46 17.39
C ILE A 263 -25.15 2.29 16.73
N ASN A 264 -26.30 1.69 16.41
CA ASN A 264 -27.40 2.41 15.80
C ASN A 264 -27.90 3.54 16.70
N GLY A 265 -27.97 4.75 16.16
CA GLY A 265 -28.36 5.96 16.89
C GLY A 265 -27.34 6.45 17.93
N LYS A 266 -26.16 5.82 18.04
CA LYS A 266 -25.11 6.22 18.98
C LYS A 266 -24.14 7.24 18.37
N ARG A 267 -23.58 8.08 19.23
CA ARG A 267 -22.48 8.98 18.87
C ARG A 267 -21.16 8.22 18.86
N VAL A 268 -20.52 8.15 17.70
CA VAL A 268 -19.30 7.39 17.48
C VAL A 268 -18.21 8.30 16.94
N ALA A 269 -16.98 8.20 17.48
CA ALA A 269 -15.80 8.83 16.88
C ALA A 269 -15.01 7.81 16.06
N ASP A 270 -14.62 8.20 14.84
CA ASP A 270 -13.64 7.50 14.00
C ASP A 270 -12.35 8.33 14.02
N LEU A 271 -11.34 7.82 14.71
CA LEU A 271 -10.08 8.53 14.96
C LEU A 271 -9.02 8.05 13.97
N CYS A 272 -8.33 9.01 13.32
CA CYS A 272 -7.45 8.77 12.18
C CYS A 272 -8.21 8.23 10.96
N ALA A 273 -9.39 8.78 10.70
CA ALA A 273 -10.46 8.23 9.87
C ALA A 273 -10.17 8.11 8.36
N ALA A 274 -9.33 9.00 7.80
CA ALA A 274 -9.17 9.07 6.36
C ALA A 274 -8.41 7.84 5.79
N PRO A 275 -8.87 7.30 4.66
CA PRO A 275 -9.74 7.90 3.62
C PRO A 275 -11.26 7.67 3.78
N GLY A 276 -11.75 7.09 4.89
CA GLY A 276 -13.15 7.06 5.22
C GLY A 276 -13.88 5.72 5.00
N GLY A 277 -13.17 4.62 4.67
CA GLY A 277 -13.81 3.32 4.49
C GLY A 277 -14.46 2.78 5.77
N LYS A 278 -13.81 2.92 6.93
CA LYS A 278 -14.39 2.55 8.23
C LYS A 278 -15.46 3.56 8.66
N THR A 279 -15.27 4.85 8.40
CA THR A 279 -16.31 5.88 8.62
C THR A 279 -17.62 5.51 7.89
N ALA A 280 -17.52 5.12 6.60
CA ALA A 280 -18.66 4.70 5.81
C ALA A 280 -19.39 3.49 6.43
N GLN A 281 -18.63 2.51 6.97
CA GLN A 281 -19.21 1.37 7.66
C GLN A 281 -19.98 1.79 8.95
N LEU A 282 -19.39 2.70 9.75
CA LEU A 282 -20.03 3.18 10.96
C LEU A 282 -21.31 3.94 10.67
N VAL A 283 -21.33 4.80 9.62
CA VAL A 283 -22.54 5.49 9.16
C VAL A 283 -23.59 4.48 8.64
N GLN A 284 -23.15 3.47 7.87
CA GLN A 284 -24.04 2.40 7.37
C GLN A 284 -24.71 1.64 8.52
N GLN A 285 -24.05 1.48 9.66
CA GLN A 285 -24.60 0.87 10.88
C GLN A 285 -25.54 1.81 11.67
N GLY A 286 -25.81 3.01 11.16
CA GLY A 286 -26.73 3.97 11.76
C GLY A 286 -26.15 4.87 12.85
N ALA A 287 -24.84 4.94 13.00
CA ALA A 287 -24.18 5.80 13.99
C ALA A 287 -24.19 7.29 13.55
N ASP A 288 -24.25 8.20 14.54
CA ASP A 288 -23.87 9.62 14.38
C ASP A 288 -22.37 9.74 14.49
N VAL A 289 -21.68 9.88 13.34
CA VAL A 289 -20.23 9.73 13.24
C VAL A 289 -19.49 11.08 13.23
N THR A 290 -18.50 11.22 14.11
CA THR A 290 -17.49 12.27 14.03
C THR A 290 -16.15 11.67 13.59
N ALA A 291 -15.71 12.00 12.39
CA ALA A 291 -14.47 11.52 11.79
C ALA A 291 -13.33 12.54 11.97
N LEU A 292 -12.25 12.13 12.62
CA LEU A 292 -11.05 12.94 12.86
C LEU A 292 -9.89 12.47 11.99
N ASP A 293 -9.19 13.42 11.40
CA ASP A 293 -7.86 13.19 10.82
C ASP A 293 -7.03 14.48 10.93
N MET A 294 -5.73 14.34 11.08
CA MET A 294 -4.82 15.49 11.17
C MET A 294 -4.70 16.23 9.82
N SER A 295 -4.95 15.56 8.70
CA SER A 295 -4.77 16.08 7.36
C SER A 295 -6.08 16.52 6.72
N GLU A 296 -6.26 17.83 6.54
CA GLU A 296 -7.42 18.38 5.82
C GLU A 296 -7.52 17.82 4.38
N ASN A 297 -6.41 17.60 3.69
CA ASN A 297 -6.41 17.00 2.36
C ASN A 297 -6.94 15.56 2.35
N ARG A 298 -6.61 14.79 3.40
CA ARG A 298 -7.16 13.44 3.55
C ARG A 298 -8.65 13.48 3.91
N LEU A 299 -9.07 14.39 4.77
CA LEU A 299 -10.49 14.61 5.09
C LEU A 299 -11.30 15.07 3.87
N LYS A 300 -10.72 15.87 2.99
CA LYS A 300 -11.38 16.24 1.73
C LYS A 300 -11.70 15.01 0.87
N ARG A 301 -10.77 14.04 0.81
CA ARG A 301 -11.02 12.75 0.11
C ARG A 301 -12.10 11.94 0.83
N LEU A 302 -12.08 11.90 2.16
CA LEU A 302 -13.10 11.23 2.97
C LEU A 302 -14.49 11.82 2.68
N ARG A 303 -14.63 13.16 2.73
CA ARG A 303 -15.91 13.83 2.41
C ARG A 303 -16.40 13.49 1.01
N GLY A 304 -15.54 13.54 -0.02
CA GLY A 304 -15.92 13.17 -1.37
C GLY A 304 -16.35 11.69 -1.51
N ASN A 305 -15.71 10.80 -0.76
CA ASN A 305 -16.12 9.39 -0.71
C ASN A 305 -17.50 9.22 -0.04
N LEU A 306 -17.74 9.89 1.09
CA LEU A 306 -19.03 9.83 1.77
C LEU A 306 -20.14 10.44 0.92
N GLU A 307 -19.91 11.60 0.30
CA GLU A 307 -20.85 12.26 -0.61
C GLU A 307 -21.27 11.31 -1.73
N ARG A 308 -20.32 10.66 -2.42
CA ARG A 308 -20.61 9.66 -3.45
C ARG A 308 -21.45 8.50 -2.92
N LEU A 309 -21.20 8.08 -1.68
CA LEU A 309 -21.95 7.01 -1.03
C LEU A 309 -23.30 7.46 -0.48
N GLY A 310 -23.66 8.75 -0.56
CA GLY A 310 -24.89 9.28 0.06
C GLY A 310 -24.86 9.18 1.59
N TYR A 311 -23.67 9.26 2.21
CA TYR A 311 -23.46 9.23 3.64
C TYR A 311 -22.99 10.57 4.17
N GLU A 312 -23.32 10.88 5.40
CA GLU A 312 -22.91 12.10 6.10
C GLU A 312 -22.16 11.75 7.39
N ALA A 313 -21.10 12.48 7.67
CA ALA A 313 -20.39 12.45 8.95
C ALA A 313 -19.81 13.83 9.26
N LYS A 314 -19.76 14.19 10.53
CA LYS A 314 -19.03 15.38 10.98
C LYS A 314 -17.53 15.13 10.81
N THR A 315 -16.81 16.04 10.15
CA THR A 315 -15.36 15.91 9.97
C THR A 315 -14.61 16.99 10.74
N VAL A 316 -13.52 16.62 11.41
CA VAL A 316 -12.71 17.53 12.22
C VAL A 316 -11.23 17.34 11.85
N ALA A 317 -10.62 18.41 11.33
CA ALA A 317 -9.18 18.47 11.03
C ALA A 317 -8.41 18.90 12.28
N THR A 318 -7.87 17.96 13.02
CA THR A 318 -7.11 18.27 14.24
C THR A 318 -6.14 17.14 14.60
N ASN A 319 -5.13 17.46 15.38
CA ASN A 319 -4.35 16.43 16.04
C ASN A 319 -5.23 15.77 17.13
N LEU A 320 -5.30 14.44 17.11
CA LEU A 320 -6.12 13.70 18.08
C LEU A 320 -5.79 14.08 19.54
N MET A 321 -4.52 14.31 19.87
CA MET A 321 -4.10 14.69 21.22
C MET A 321 -4.65 16.06 21.71
N ASP A 322 -5.06 16.92 20.78
CA ASP A 322 -5.62 18.25 21.06
C ASP A 322 -7.15 18.23 21.00
N PHE A 323 -7.76 17.09 20.66
CA PHE A 323 -9.20 16.98 20.48
C PHE A 323 -9.90 16.76 21.83
N ALA A 324 -10.80 17.70 22.16
CA ALA A 324 -11.67 17.63 23.34
C ALA A 324 -13.12 17.90 22.88
N PRO A 325 -13.97 16.89 22.80
CA PRO A 325 -15.38 17.06 22.42
C PRO A 325 -16.17 17.68 23.58
N GLU A 326 -17.24 18.43 23.25
CA GLU A 326 -18.17 18.96 24.26
C GLU A 326 -18.89 17.83 25.03
N GLU A 327 -19.18 16.74 24.38
CA GLU A 327 -19.80 15.56 24.95
C GLU A 327 -19.04 14.30 24.56
N LEU A 328 -18.90 13.38 25.50
CA LEU A 328 -18.26 12.09 25.28
C LEU A 328 -19.03 11.22 24.28
N PHE A 329 -18.33 10.32 23.61
CA PHE A 329 -18.86 9.37 22.64
C PHE A 329 -19.35 8.09 23.34
N ASP A 330 -20.35 7.44 22.74
CA ASP A 330 -20.81 6.12 23.17
C ASP A 330 -19.81 5.02 22.78
N ALA A 331 -19.11 5.22 21.64
CA ALA A 331 -18.04 4.33 21.20
C ALA A 331 -17.00 5.08 20.39
N VAL A 332 -15.78 4.53 20.33
CA VAL A 332 -14.64 5.09 19.59
C VAL A 332 -13.94 3.99 18.81
N LEU A 333 -13.71 4.22 17.52
CA LEU A 333 -12.81 3.47 16.68
C LEU A 333 -11.51 4.26 16.56
N LEU A 334 -10.37 3.68 16.97
CA LEU A 334 -9.04 4.21 16.74
C LEU A 334 -8.31 3.32 15.74
N ASP A 335 -8.34 3.72 14.45
CA ASP A 335 -7.50 3.10 13.41
C ASP A 335 -6.14 3.78 13.39
N ALA A 336 -5.27 3.32 14.28
CA ALA A 336 -4.06 4.05 14.64
C ALA A 336 -3.00 4.10 13.51
N PRO A 337 -2.27 5.21 13.37
CA PRO A 337 -1.13 5.26 12.46
C PRO A 337 -0.10 4.21 12.86
N CYS A 338 0.37 3.41 11.90
CA CYS A 338 1.23 2.27 12.13
C CYS A 338 2.30 2.10 11.05
N SER A 339 3.14 1.07 11.21
CA SER A 339 4.17 0.72 10.22
C SER A 339 3.61 0.19 8.90
N SER A 340 2.33 -0.18 8.85
CA SER A 340 1.64 -0.76 7.68
C SER A 340 2.26 -2.07 7.16
N THR A 341 2.99 -2.79 7.99
CA THR A 341 3.69 -4.04 7.61
C THR A 341 2.74 -5.17 7.16
N GLY A 342 1.46 -5.07 7.46
CA GLY A 342 0.44 -5.99 7.00
C GLY A 342 -0.05 -5.76 5.56
N THR A 343 0.26 -4.61 4.97
CA THR A 343 -0.23 -4.22 3.64
C THR A 343 0.78 -4.42 2.52
N VAL A 344 1.87 -5.17 2.75
CA VAL A 344 2.98 -5.36 1.79
C VAL A 344 2.50 -5.90 0.43
N ARG A 345 1.43 -6.67 0.40
CA ARG A 345 0.82 -7.14 -0.86
C ARG A 345 0.39 -5.96 -1.75
N ARG A 346 -0.16 -4.90 -1.18
CA ARG A 346 -0.62 -3.69 -1.87
C ARG A 346 0.49 -2.65 -1.98
N HIS A 347 1.30 -2.54 -0.92
CA HIS A 347 2.36 -1.55 -0.74
C HIS A 347 3.72 -2.24 -0.58
N PRO A 348 4.29 -2.81 -1.68
CA PRO A 348 5.52 -3.59 -1.63
C PRO A 348 6.77 -2.74 -1.29
N ASP A 349 6.62 -1.43 -1.20
CA ASP A 349 7.63 -0.48 -0.75
C ASP A 349 7.77 -0.43 0.79
N VAL A 350 6.75 -0.84 1.54
CA VAL A 350 6.73 -0.73 3.01
C VAL A 350 7.95 -1.35 3.67
N PRO A 351 8.39 -2.58 3.37
CA PRO A 351 9.58 -3.15 3.98
C PRO A 351 10.87 -2.36 3.70
N TRP A 352 10.90 -1.60 2.61
CA TRP A 352 12.07 -0.82 2.15
C TRP A 352 12.08 0.62 2.66
N THR A 353 10.92 1.13 3.09
CA THR A 353 10.75 2.52 3.54
C THR A 353 10.61 2.64 5.06
N LYS A 354 10.55 1.52 5.78
CA LYS A 354 10.45 1.45 7.23
C LYS A 354 11.68 0.82 7.86
N THR A 355 11.85 1.10 9.15
CA THR A 355 12.91 0.53 9.99
C THR A 355 12.34 0.00 11.30
N PRO A 356 13.04 -0.86 12.05
CA PRO A 356 12.63 -1.28 13.38
C PRO A 356 12.42 -0.09 14.35
N GLN A 357 13.21 0.98 14.22
CA GLN A 357 13.08 2.19 15.02
C GLN A 357 11.78 2.94 14.73
N ASP A 358 11.30 2.92 13.49
CA ASP A 358 10.01 3.52 13.14
C ASP A 358 8.86 2.76 13.78
N ILE A 359 8.92 1.43 13.84
CA ILE A 359 7.92 0.60 14.52
C ILE A 359 7.85 0.96 16.00
N THR A 360 8.99 1.05 16.69
CA THR A 360 9.02 1.42 18.12
C THR A 360 8.40 2.80 18.35
N LYS A 361 8.76 3.81 17.55
CA LYS A 361 8.19 5.16 17.65
C LYS A 361 6.69 5.19 17.41
N LEU A 362 6.22 4.41 16.43
CA LEU A 362 4.79 4.31 16.12
C LEU A 362 4.03 3.60 17.23
N ALA A 363 4.58 2.53 17.81
CA ALA A 363 3.97 1.85 18.96
C ALA A 363 3.85 2.80 20.17
N ASP A 364 4.88 3.60 20.46
CA ASP A 364 4.82 4.61 21.54
C ASP A 364 3.74 5.67 21.26
N LEU A 365 3.61 6.12 20.02
CA LEU A 365 2.55 7.04 19.60
C LEU A 365 1.17 6.41 19.79
N GLN A 366 0.99 5.17 19.32
CA GLN A 366 -0.28 4.44 19.45
C GLN A 366 -0.72 4.30 20.90
N GLY A 367 0.20 4.01 21.80
CA GLY A 367 -0.10 3.94 23.25
C GLY A 367 -0.63 5.26 23.79
N LYS A 368 -0.06 6.40 23.39
CA LYS A 368 -0.55 7.74 23.76
C LYS A 368 -1.92 8.03 23.16
N LEU A 369 -2.11 7.73 21.88
CA LEU A 369 -3.38 7.93 21.20
C LEU A 369 -4.51 7.09 21.81
N LEU A 370 -4.23 5.82 22.15
CA LEU A 370 -5.21 4.93 22.79
C LEU A 370 -5.56 5.39 24.21
N ALA A 371 -4.57 5.82 25.00
CA ALA A 371 -4.81 6.39 26.32
C ALA A 371 -5.68 7.66 26.26
N HIS A 372 -5.45 8.52 25.28
CA HIS A 372 -6.27 9.70 25.05
C HIS A 372 -7.68 9.33 24.55
N ALA A 373 -7.79 8.40 23.59
CA ALA A 373 -9.07 7.91 23.07
C ALA A 373 -9.98 7.36 24.19
N ALA A 374 -9.39 6.71 25.21
CA ALA A 374 -10.12 6.24 26.38
C ALA A 374 -10.81 7.37 27.17
N THR A 375 -10.26 8.58 27.16
CA THR A 375 -10.87 9.74 27.83
C THR A 375 -12.06 10.33 27.07
N LEU A 376 -12.20 10.01 25.80
CA LEU A 376 -13.25 10.55 24.90
C LEU A 376 -14.55 9.73 24.94
N VAL A 377 -14.53 8.56 25.60
CA VAL A 377 -15.64 7.61 25.63
C VAL A 377 -16.39 7.72 26.97
N LYS A 378 -17.71 7.58 26.95
CA LYS A 378 -18.54 7.49 28.17
C LYS A 378 -18.18 6.24 28.99
N PRO A 379 -18.34 6.25 30.32
CA PRO A 379 -18.25 5.03 31.13
C PRO A 379 -19.15 3.92 30.55
N GLY A 380 -18.61 2.70 30.44
CA GLY A 380 -19.28 1.55 29.82
C GLY A 380 -19.27 1.53 28.30
N GLY A 381 -18.83 2.60 27.64
CA GLY A 381 -18.73 2.66 26.18
C GLY A 381 -17.60 1.81 25.61
N VAL A 382 -17.65 1.54 24.31
CA VAL A 382 -16.75 0.63 23.60
C VAL A 382 -15.63 1.39 22.91
N ILE A 383 -14.42 0.83 22.97
CA ILE A 383 -13.25 1.31 22.25
C ILE A 383 -12.70 0.16 21.42
N VAL A 384 -12.59 0.37 20.10
CA VAL A 384 -11.88 -0.55 19.22
C VAL A 384 -10.58 0.11 18.78
N PHE A 385 -9.47 -0.51 19.14
CA PHE A 385 -8.14 -0.16 18.65
C PHE A 385 -7.79 -1.06 17.47
N SER A 386 -7.33 -0.50 16.38
CA SER A 386 -6.93 -1.27 15.21
C SER A 386 -5.75 -0.64 14.47
N ASN A 387 -5.05 -1.46 13.69
CA ASN A 387 -4.04 -1.03 12.74
C ASN A 387 -3.70 -2.14 11.74
N CYS A 388 -3.02 -1.78 10.64
CA CYS A 388 -2.59 -2.71 9.60
C CYS A 388 -1.12 -3.17 9.77
N SER A 389 -0.66 -3.41 11.00
CA SER A 389 0.68 -3.92 11.28
C SER A 389 0.67 -5.41 11.59
N LEU A 390 1.71 -6.11 11.11
CA LEU A 390 2.02 -7.49 11.51
C LEU A 390 2.90 -7.56 12.75
N HIS A 391 3.43 -6.42 13.22
CA HIS A 391 4.39 -6.42 14.31
C HIS A 391 3.72 -6.50 15.69
N PRO A 392 4.13 -7.44 16.58
CA PRO A 392 3.50 -7.61 17.90
C PRO A 392 3.54 -6.35 18.80
N LEU A 393 4.59 -5.52 18.69
CA LEU A 393 4.67 -4.24 19.42
C LEU A 393 3.52 -3.28 19.12
N GLU A 394 2.99 -3.33 17.89
CA GLU A 394 1.86 -2.50 17.46
C GLU A 394 0.52 -3.24 17.62
N GLY A 395 0.55 -4.53 17.93
CA GLY A 395 -0.62 -5.39 18.07
C GLY A 395 -0.79 -5.90 19.51
N GLU A 396 -0.47 -7.16 19.73
CA GLU A 396 -0.74 -7.92 20.96
C GLU A 396 -0.07 -7.29 22.19
N GLU A 397 1.18 -6.85 22.06
CA GLU A 397 1.91 -6.20 23.16
C GLU A 397 1.30 -4.83 23.49
N MET A 398 0.86 -4.09 22.47
CA MET A 398 0.13 -2.84 22.66
C MET A 398 -1.19 -3.07 23.41
N ALA A 399 -1.95 -4.10 23.04
CA ALA A 399 -3.22 -4.41 23.70
C ALA A 399 -3.03 -4.85 25.16
N ARG A 400 -2.01 -5.67 25.47
CA ARG A 400 -1.66 -6.06 26.85
C ARG A 400 -1.28 -4.84 27.70
N LYS A 401 -0.44 -3.95 27.15
CA LYS A 401 -0.05 -2.70 27.82
C LYS A 401 -1.26 -1.78 28.04
N ALA A 402 -2.16 -1.70 27.07
CA ALA A 402 -3.38 -0.91 27.19
C ALA A 402 -4.31 -1.42 28.29
N ALA A 403 -4.35 -2.74 28.54
CA ALA A 403 -5.14 -3.34 29.62
C ALA A 403 -4.67 -2.92 31.03
N GLU A 404 -3.44 -2.40 31.18
CA GLU A 404 -2.92 -1.84 32.42
C GLU A 404 -3.46 -0.42 32.71
N ASN A 405 -4.05 0.23 31.69
CA ASN A 405 -4.66 1.55 31.87
C ASN A 405 -5.92 1.43 32.76
N PRO A 406 -6.02 2.20 33.83
CA PRO A 406 -7.16 2.11 34.76
C PRO A 406 -8.52 2.44 34.10
N LEU A 407 -8.53 3.15 32.99
CA LEU A 407 -9.76 3.47 32.26
C LEU A 407 -10.21 2.35 31.32
N LEU A 408 -9.36 1.37 31.03
CA LEU A 408 -9.66 0.33 30.04
C LEU A 408 -9.89 -1.03 30.69
N GLU A 409 -10.91 -1.72 30.23
CA GLU A 409 -11.19 -3.11 30.55
C GLU A 409 -11.18 -3.90 29.26
N PRO A 410 -10.37 -4.98 29.15
CA PRO A 410 -10.41 -5.86 27.99
C PRO A 410 -11.83 -6.38 27.76
N PHE A 411 -12.27 -6.30 26.51
CA PHE A 411 -13.55 -6.81 26.06
C PHE A 411 -13.32 -7.78 24.88
N PRO A 412 -13.11 -9.07 25.16
CA PRO A 412 -12.70 -10.04 24.16
C PRO A 412 -13.63 -10.07 22.94
N ILE A 413 -13.04 -10.24 21.78
CA ILE A 413 -13.75 -10.49 20.51
C ILE A 413 -14.19 -11.95 20.51
N THR A 414 -15.41 -12.21 20.08
CA THR A 414 -16.03 -13.54 20.07
C THR A 414 -16.28 -14.04 18.66
N VAL A 415 -16.61 -15.31 18.50
CA VAL A 415 -16.92 -15.93 17.19
C VAL A 415 -18.06 -15.22 16.47
N ASP A 416 -19.05 -14.72 17.23
CA ASP A 416 -20.19 -14.01 16.67
C ASP A 416 -19.82 -12.67 16.04
N ASP A 417 -18.70 -12.05 16.50
CA ASP A 417 -18.20 -10.79 15.94
C ASP A 417 -17.52 -10.98 14.56
N CYS A 418 -17.10 -12.22 14.23
CA CYS A 418 -16.27 -12.54 13.06
C CYS A 418 -16.84 -13.70 12.23
N ALA A 419 -18.15 -13.79 12.05
CA ALA A 419 -18.80 -14.89 11.36
C ALA A 419 -18.12 -15.26 10.03
N GLY A 420 -17.73 -16.54 9.88
CA GLY A 420 -17.01 -17.07 8.73
C GLY A 420 -15.50 -16.77 8.70
N LEU A 421 -14.98 -16.03 9.68
CA LEU A 421 -13.56 -15.68 9.85
C LEU A 421 -13.07 -15.91 11.29
N GLU A 422 -13.67 -16.87 11.99
CA GLU A 422 -13.40 -17.17 13.41
C GLU A 422 -11.93 -17.53 13.67
N GLY A 423 -11.26 -18.11 12.67
CA GLY A 423 -9.83 -18.44 12.72
C GLY A 423 -8.90 -17.25 12.88
N LEU A 424 -9.41 -16.01 12.77
CA LEU A 424 -8.65 -14.77 13.00
C LEU A 424 -8.65 -14.34 14.46
N ILE A 425 -9.44 -14.99 15.33
CA ILE A 425 -9.51 -14.66 16.75
C ILE A 425 -8.37 -15.37 17.48
N THR A 426 -7.54 -14.59 18.19
CA THR A 426 -6.45 -15.13 18.99
C THR A 426 -6.98 -15.73 20.31
N SER A 427 -6.16 -16.55 20.98
CA SER A 427 -6.49 -17.10 22.31
C SER A 427 -6.70 -16.01 23.39
N GLU A 428 -6.20 -14.80 23.18
CA GLU A 428 -6.38 -13.65 24.06
C GLU A 428 -7.65 -12.84 23.73
N GLY A 429 -8.42 -13.25 22.71
CA GLY A 429 -9.63 -12.55 22.28
C GLY A 429 -9.36 -11.28 21.47
N TYR A 430 -8.24 -11.21 20.77
CA TYR A 430 -7.95 -10.18 19.78
C TYR A 430 -8.24 -10.69 18.37
N LEU A 431 -8.40 -9.78 17.42
CA LEU A 431 -8.41 -10.12 16.00
C LEU A 431 -7.02 -9.93 15.42
N ARG A 432 -6.51 -10.97 14.75
CA ARG A 432 -5.24 -10.94 14.02
C ARG A 432 -5.40 -11.62 12.66
N SER A 433 -5.31 -10.83 11.59
CA SER A 433 -5.18 -11.37 10.23
C SER A 433 -3.75 -11.23 9.70
N THR A 434 -3.42 -12.07 8.75
CA THR A 434 -2.14 -12.08 8.04
C THR A 434 -2.36 -12.30 6.55
N PRO A 435 -1.40 -11.99 5.67
CA PRO A 435 -1.48 -12.32 4.25
C PRO A 435 -1.71 -13.79 3.94
N ALA A 436 -1.37 -14.70 4.85
CA ALA A 436 -1.59 -16.15 4.69
C ALA A 436 -3.03 -16.61 5.02
N ASP A 437 -3.83 -15.75 5.65
CA ASP A 437 -5.22 -16.09 5.93
C ASP A 437 -6.07 -15.91 4.66
N LEU A 438 -7.18 -16.63 4.55
CA LEU A 438 -7.89 -16.86 3.28
C LEU A 438 -6.98 -17.53 2.23
N PRO A 439 -6.47 -18.74 2.53
CA PRO A 439 -5.46 -19.40 1.70
C PRO A 439 -6.02 -19.82 0.33
N PRO A 440 -5.16 -20.15 -0.66
CA PRO A 440 -5.57 -20.51 -2.02
C PRO A 440 -6.58 -21.66 -2.09
N GLU A 441 -6.56 -22.59 -1.14
CA GLU A 441 -7.47 -23.74 -1.05
C GLU A 441 -8.94 -23.32 -0.97
N ARG A 442 -9.23 -22.15 -0.39
CA ARG A 442 -10.59 -21.55 -0.38
C ARG A 442 -11.02 -21.05 -1.76
N PHE A 443 -10.11 -20.92 -2.70
CA PHE A 443 -10.30 -20.37 -4.04
C PHE A 443 -9.88 -21.35 -5.15
N ASN A 444 -10.14 -22.64 -4.95
CA ASN A 444 -9.78 -23.70 -5.88
C ASN A 444 -8.28 -23.75 -6.23
N GLY A 445 -7.41 -23.38 -5.30
CA GLY A 445 -5.97 -23.32 -5.47
C GLY A 445 -5.44 -22.07 -6.17
N ASP A 446 -6.28 -21.09 -6.46
CA ASP A 446 -5.87 -19.85 -7.14
C ASP A 446 -5.25 -18.84 -6.16
N PRO A 447 -3.91 -18.62 -6.18
CA PRO A 447 -3.25 -17.68 -5.28
C PRO A 447 -3.58 -16.22 -5.58
N HIS A 448 -4.03 -15.90 -6.79
CA HIS A 448 -4.41 -14.53 -7.17
C HIS A 448 -5.73 -14.09 -6.55
N ARG A 449 -6.55 -15.04 -6.11
CA ARG A 449 -7.80 -14.78 -5.38
C ARG A 449 -7.64 -14.89 -3.87
N ALA A 450 -6.49 -15.38 -3.42
CA ALA A 450 -6.22 -15.69 -2.02
C ALA A 450 -5.68 -14.50 -1.21
N GLY A 451 -5.58 -14.72 0.10
CA GLY A 451 -4.98 -13.81 1.06
C GLY A 451 -5.84 -12.60 1.41
N MET A 452 -5.39 -11.86 2.40
CA MET A 452 -5.96 -10.61 2.88
C MET A 452 -4.85 -9.74 3.45
N ASP A 453 -5.12 -8.49 3.81
CA ASP A 453 -4.10 -7.69 4.48
C ASP A 453 -3.88 -8.17 5.93
N GLY A 454 -2.68 -7.96 6.45
CA GLY A 454 -2.41 -8.16 7.86
C GLY A 454 -3.01 -7.03 8.68
N PHE A 455 -3.83 -7.38 9.66
CA PHE A 455 -4.52 -6.44 10.52
C PHE A 455 -4.52 -6.91 11.98
N PHE A 456 -4.57 -5.97 12.88
CA PHE A 456 -4.79 -6.23 14.29
C PHE A 456 -5.96 -5.40 14.80
N ALA A 457 -6.81 -5.98 15.68
CA ALA A 457 -7.76 -5.22 16.45
C ALA A 457 -7.93 -5.80 17.85
N ALA A 458 -8.08 -4.90 18.83
CA ALA A 458 -8.44 -5.21 20.20
C ALA A 458 -9.62 -4.35 20.63
N ARG A 459 -10.50 -4.91 21.45
CA ARG A 459 -11.70 -4.24 21.94
C ARG A 459 -11.62 -4.06 23.45
N PHE A 460 -12.03 -2.88 23.92
CA PHE A 460 -12.07 -2.51 25.31
C PHE A 460 -13.41 -1.87 25.66
N LYS A 461 -13.78 -1.94 26.93
CA LYS A 461 -14.80 -1.07 27.53
C LYS A 461 -14.13 0.00 28.39
N ARG A 462 -14.69 1.20 28.40
CA ARG A 462 -14.30 2.18 29.38
C ARG A 462 -14.87 1.81 30.76
N ARG A 463 -13.99 1.69 31.74
CA ARG A 463 -14.40 1.53 33.14
C ARG A 463 -15.20 2.76 33.65
N ALA A 464 -16.02 2.54 34.66
CA ALA A 464 -16.81 3.60 35.32
C ALA A 464 -15.94 4.66 36.02
#